data_fa1c087391b75f8b9dfd3b3f81fc02dd
#
_entry.id   fa1c087391b75f8b9dfd3b3f81fc02dd
#
_cell.length_a   1.000
_cell.length_b   1.000
_cell.length_c   1.000
_cell.angle_alpha   90.00
_cell.angle_beta   90.00
_cell.angle_gamma   90.00
#
_symmetry.space_group_name_H-M   'P 1'
#
loop_
_entity.id
_entity.type
_entity.pdbx_description
1 polymer ?
#
loop_
_entity_poly.entity_id
_entity_poly.type
_entity_poly.pdbx_seq_one_letter_code
_entity_poly.pdbx_strand_id
1 'polypeptide(L)'
;MKSIQIEKFGGPEVLVIKDIDIGKPGPKEVLIKNKSIGLNFIDIYHRTGLYPIPLPSGIGLEASGVIEEIGSEVKLFKVGDRVTHASM
;
A
#
# COMPACT_ATOMS: atom_id res chain seq x y z
N MET A 1 -5.59 -10.22 5.60
CA MET A 1 -5.32 -8.78 5.74
C MET A 1 -6.34 -8.01 4.91
N LYS A 2 -6.86 -6.93 5.45
CA LYS A 2 -7.86 -6.11 4.76
C LYS A 2 -7.21 -4.98 3.98
N SER A 3 -7.71 -4.72 2.79
CA SER A 3 -7.21 -3.67 1.91
C SER A 3 -8.38 -2.93 1.26
N ILE A 4 -8.22 -1.62 1.10
CA ILE A 4 -9.14 -0.83 0.28
C ILE A 4 -8.67 -0.90 -1.16
N GLN A 5 -9.55 -1.30 -2.05
CA GLN A 5 -9.23 -1.47 -3.47
C GLN A 5 -10.32 -0.88 -4.36
N ILE A 6 -9.96 -0.62 -5.61
CA ILE A 6 -10.90 -0.22 -6.64
C ILE A 6 -10.80 -1.18 -7.82
N GLU A 7 -11.94 -1.52 -8.41
CA GLU A 7 -12.02 -2.35 -9.61
C GLU A 7 -12.40 -1.53 -10.84
N LYS A 8 -12.89 -0.32 -10.62
CA LYS A 8 -13.25 0.65 -11.66
C LYS A 8 -13.05 2.06 -11.12
N PHE A 9 -12.92 3.03 -12.01
CA PHE A 9 -12.84 4.44 -11.64
C PHE A 9 -14.23 4.97 -11.30
N GLY A 10 -14.29 5.98 -10.43
CA GLY A 10 -15.55 6.61 -10.06
C GLY A 10 -15.46 7.41 -8.77
N GLY A 11 -16.61 7.63 -8.17
CA GLY A 11 -16.75 8.32 -6.90
C GLY A 11 -16.45 7.40 -5.71
N PRO A 12 -16.75 7.85 -4.47
CA PRO A 12 -16.43 7.06 -3.27
C PRO A 12 -17.06 5.67 -3.26
N GLU A 13 -18.14 5.45 -3.99
CA GLU A 13 -18.84 4.17 -4.06
C GLU A 13 -18.01 3.05 -4.69
N VAL A 14 -16.92 3.37 -5.41
CA VAL A 14 -16.05 2.36 -6.02
C VAL A 14 -15.02 1.79 -5.04
N LEU A 15 -14.88 2.39 -3.86
CA LEU A 15 -13.98 1.90 -2.82
C LEU A 15 -14.58 0.65 -2.18
N VAL A 16 -13.83 -0.45 -2.22
CA VAL A 16 -14.27 -1.72 -1.64
C VAL A 16 -13.22 -2.25 -0.67
N ILE A 17 -13.69 -2.92 0.38
CA ILE A 17 -12.80 -3.60 1.33
C ILE A 17 -12.67 -5.04 0.87
N LYS A 18 -11.41 -5.48 0.67
CA LYS A 18 -11.10 -6.85 0.30
C LYS A 18 -10.15 -7.49 1.30
N ASP A 19 -10.35 -8.78 1.52
CA ASP A 19 -9.38 -9.58 2.27
C ASP A 19 -8.36 -10.11 1.27
N ILE A 20 -7.08 -9.79 1.47
CA ILE A 20 -6.01 -10.19 0.56
C ILE A 20 -4.88 -10.87 1.32
N ASP A 21 -4.18 -11.76 0.63
CA ASP A 21 -2.94 -12.36 1.09
C ASP A 21 -1.81 -11.74 0.27
N ILE A 22 -0.95 -10.96 0.94
CA ILE A 22 0.17 -10.31 0.28
C ILE A 22 1.42 -11.18 0.21
N GLY A 23 1.37 -12.36 0.85
CA GLY A 23 2.51 -13.27 0.85
C GLY A 23 3.72 -12.71 1.59
N LYS A 24 4.89 -13.22 1.23
CA LYS A 24 6.17 -12.80 1.81
C LYS A 24 6.85 -11.75 0.94
N PRO A 25 7.69 -10.87 1.54
CA PRO A 25 8.43 -9.89 0.76
C PRO A 25 9.42 -10.59 -0.18
N GLY A 26 9.60 -9.99 -1.37
CA GLY A 26 10.64 -10.41 -2.29
C GLY A 26 12.05 -10.11 -1.74
N PRO A 27 13.11 -10.52 -2.47
CA PRO A 27 14.49 -10.40 -1.95
C PRO A 27 14.89 -8.99 -1.53
N LYS A 28 14.38 -7.97 -2.21
CA LYS A 28 14.72 -6.55 -1.96
C LYS A 28 13.58 -5.78 -1.33
N GLU A 29 12.59 -6.46 -0.80
CA GLU A 29 11.39 -5.85 -0.23
C GLU A 29 11.32 -6.07 1.27
N VAL A 30 10.52 -5.23 1.93
CA VAL A 30 10.18 -5.39 3.34
C VAL A 30 8.67 -5.44 3.49
N LEU A 31 8.21 -6.17 4.49
CA LEU A 31 6.81 -6.20 4.89
C LEU A 31 6.62 -5.27 6.07
N ILE A 32 5.73 -4.29 5.92
CA ILE A 32 5.48 -3.27 6.93
C ILE A 32 4.09 -3.48 7.52
N LYS A 33 4.01 -3.52 8.85
CA LYS A 33 2.73 -3.42 9.55
C LYS A 33 2.43 -1.95 9.75
N ASN A 34 1.46 -1.44 9.00
CA ASN A 34 1.10 -0.03 9.05
C ASN A 34 0.51 0.37 10.39
N LYS A 35 0.97 1.49 10.92
CA LYS A 35 0.44 2.12 12.14
C LYS A 35 -0.33 3.40 11.81
N SER A 36 0.08 4.11 10.76
CA SER A 36 -0.59 5.31 10.27
C SER A 36 -0.55 5.31 8.75
N ILE A 37 -1.66 5.67 8.14
CA ILE A 37 -1.80 5.73 6.68
C ILE A 37 -2.27 7.14 6.34
N GLY A 38 -1.51 7.84 5.49
CA GLY A 38 -1.85 9.18 5.05
C GLY A 38 -2.85 9.17 3.91
N LEU A 39 -3.69 10.19 3.86
CA LEU A 39 -4.64 10.42 2.78
C LEU A 39 -4.22 11.67 2.03
N ASN A 40 -4.14 11.58 0.70
CA ASN A 40 -3.69 12.65 -0.17
C ASN A 40 -4.65 12.87 -1.34
N PHE A 41 -4.63 14.06 -1.93
CA PHE A 41 -5.47 14.36 -3.09
C PHE A 41 -5.21 13.42 -4.27
N ILE A 42 -3.99 12.94 -4.43
CA ILE A 42 -3.66 12.00 -5.51
C ILE A 42 -4.46 10.70 -5.40
N ASP A 43 -4.84 10.30 -4.20
CA ASP A 43 -5.67 9.10 -4.00
C ASP A 43 -7.03 9.28 -4.67
N ILE A 44 -7.58 10.49 -4.62
CA ILE A 44 -8.82 10.84 -5.31
C ILE A 44 -8.61 10.79 -6.82
N TYR A 45 -7.49 11.31 -7.31
CA TYR A 45 -7.18 11.33 -8.74
C TYR A 45 -7.02 9.91 -9.30
N HIS A 46 -6.41 9.00 -8.54
CA HIS A 46 -6.34 7.59 -8.92
C HIS A 46 -7.73 6.94 -8.92
N ARG A 47 -8.55 7.25 -7.91
CA ARG A 47 -9.90 6.69 -7.81
C ARG A 47 -10.79 7.15 -8.97
N THR A 48 -10.72 8.41 -9.36
CA THR A 48 -11.58 8.97 -10.41
C THR A 48 -11.07 8.66 -11.81
N GLY A 49 -9.80 8.28 -11.95
CA GLY A 49 -9.18 8.03 -13.25
C GLY A 49 -8.55 9.25 -13.88
N LEU A 50 -8.47 10.38 -13.16
CA LEU A 50 -7.75 11.57 -13.66
C LEU A 50 -6.28 11.25 -13.92
N TYR A 51 -5.66 10.46 -13.04
CA TYR A 51 -4.36 9.84 -13.25
C TYR A 51 -4.58 8.33 -13.29
N PRO A 52 -4.78 7.74 -14.49
CA PRO A 52 -5.14 6.32 -14.60
C PRO A 52 -4.06 5.39 -14.03
N ILE A 53 -4.53 4.32 -13.38
CA ILE A 53 -3.67 3.24 -12.87
C ILE A 53 -4.26 1.91 -13.35
N PRO A 54 -3.44 0.85 -13.47
CA PRO A 54 -3.95 -0.48 -13.82
C PRO A 54 -4.95 -0.97 -12.77
N LEU A 55 -6.07 -1.52 -13.22
CA LEU A 55 -7.13 -2.03 -12.34
C LEU A 55 -7.19 -3.56 -12.42
N PRO A 56 -7.57 -4.26 -11.35
CA PRO A 56 -7.90 -3.72 -10.02
C PRO A 56 -6.65 -3.24 -9.29
N SER A 57 -6.81 -2.29 -8.39
CA SER A 57 -5.67 -1.69 -7.69
C SER A 57 -6.02 -1.34 -6.25
N GLY A 58 -5.02 -1.40 -5.38
CA GLY A 58 -5.06 -0.71 -4.11
C GLY A 58 -5.00 0.80 -4.32
N ILE A 59 -5.32 1.53 -3.29
CA ILE A 59 -5.27 2.99 -3.27
C ILE A 59 -4.45 3.43 -2.07
N GLY A 60 -3.76 4.54 -2.21
CA GLY A 60 -2.92 5.09 -1.17
C GLY A 60 -1.47 5.12 -1.56
N LEU A 61 -0.74 6.09 -1.03
CA LEU A 61 0.62 6.38 -1.43
C LEU A 61 1.60 6.37 -0.28
N GLU A 62 1.15 6.67 0.94
CA GLU A 62 2.05 6.81 2.08
C GLU A 62 1.54 6.08 3.31
N ALA A 63 2.48 5.63 4.10
CA ALA A 63 2.20 5.02 5.39
C ALA A 63 3.43 5.07 6.27
N SER A 64 3.23 4.90 7.56
CA SER A 64 4.30 4.63 8.49
C SER A 64 3.95 3.40 9.32
N GLY A 65 4.96 2.67 9.73
CA GLY A 65 4.74 1.45 10.48
C GLY A 65 6.03 0.80 10.92
N VAL A 66 5.94 -0.48 11.22
CA VAL A 66 7.03 -1.29 11.74
C VAL A 66 7.32 -2.43 10.77
N ILE A 67 8.58 -2.68 10.50
CA ILE A 67 8.99 -3.80 9.64
C ILE A 67 8.71 -5.11 10.37
N GLU A 68 7.92 -5.99 9.75
CA GLU A 68 7.63 -7.33 10.25
C GLU A 68 8.54 -8.40 9.65
N GLU A 69 8.87 -8.26 8.38
CA GLU A 69 9.73 -9.20 7.65
C GLU A 69 10.59 -8.44 6.66
N ILE A 70 11.77 -8.99 6.37
CA ILE A 70 12.69 -8.44 5.37
C ILE A 70 13.03 -9.51 4.33
N GLY A 71 13.25 -9.08 3.09
CA GLY A 71 13.75 -9.93 2.03
C GLY A 71 15.21 -10.31 2.25
N SER A 72 15.65 -11.37 1.58
CA SER A 72 16.99 -11.96 1.77
C SER A 72 18.15 -11.03 1.42
N GLU A 73 17.92 -10.03 0.56
CA GLU A 73 18.93 -9.08 0.13
C GLU A 73 18.83 -7.72 0.82
N VAL A 74 17.93 -7.56 1.78
CA VAL A 74 17.78 -6.32 2.55
C VAL A 74 18.86 -6.24 3.61
N LYS A 75 19.67 -5.18 3.57
CA LYS A 75 20.84 -4.99 4.45
C LYS A 75 20.69 -3.78 5.38
N LEU A 76 20.00 -2.73 4.92
CA LEU A 76 19.91 -1.45 5.63
C LEU A 76 18.81 -1.41 6.70
N PHE A 77 17.88 -2.35 6.66
CA PHE A 77 16.73 -2.40 7.55
C PHE A 77 16.65 -3.74 8.25
N LYS A 78 16.01 -3.76 9.42
CA LYS A 78 15.79 -4.98 10.19
C LYS A 78 14.38 -5.03 10.74
N VAL A 79 13.93 -6.21 11.10
CA VAL A 79 12.64 -6.42 11.75
C VAL A 79 12.58 -5.58 13.03
N GLY A 80 11.47 -4.88 13.22
CA GLY A 80 11.26 -3.98 14.35
C GLY A 80 11.58 -2.52 14.06
N ASP A 81 12.23 -2.20 12.93
CA ASP A 81 12.51 -0.81 12.57
C ASP A 81 11.20 -0.06 12.27
N ARG A 82 11.14 1.19 12.74
CA ARG A 82 10.05 2.10 12.38
C ARG A 82 10.40 2.82 11.09
N VAL A 83 9.50 2.78 10.13
CA VAL A 83 9.74 3.29 8.78
C VAL A 83 8.54 4.06 8.27
N THR A 84 8.78 4.90 7.28
CA THR A 84 7.74 5.60 6.53
C THR A 84 8.09 5.59 5.05
N HIS A 85 7.08 5.67 4.20
CA HIS A 85 7.27 5.75 2.76
C HIS A 85 6.17 6.59 2.12
N ALA A 86 6.45 7.09 0.91
CA ALA A 86 5.52 7.89 0.11
C ALA A 86 5.63 7.48 -1.35
N SER A 87 5.30 6.21 -1.64
CA SER A 87 5.32 5.66 -2.99
C SER A 87 4.37 4.48 -3.11
N MET A 88 3.91 4.24 -4.31
CA MET A 88 3.07 3.07 -4.61
C MET A 88 3.92 1.82 -4.80
#